data_12f340b07b48afb62134230b369c0ae3
#
_entry.id   12f340b07b48afb62134230b369c0ae3
#
_cell.length_a   1.000
_cell.length_b   1.000
_cell.length_c   1.000
_cell.angle_alpha   90.00
_cell.angle_beta   90.00
_cell.angle_gamma   90.00
#
_symmetry.space_group_name_H-M   'P 1'
#
loop_
_entity.id
_entity.type
_entity.pdbx_description
1 polymer ?
#
loop_
_entity_poly.entity_id
_entity_poly.type
_entity_poly.pdbx_seq_one_letter_code
_entity_poly.pdbx_strand_id
1 'polypeptide(L)'
;MVYHPGTLIKKVKEKIMDAKKFKVIIVEDVKLELKGTEEIFRHEIPNAEVIGTAMTETEFWPLLESNIPDMVLLDLGLGGSTTIGVDICASLRKKYPDIKVLIFTGEILNEKLWVDVLNAGADGIILKTGELLTAVDVQAVMEGKKLVFNYPILEKIVERFKESVALDMRRQEALITYDVDEYDERLLRHLALGYTKDMITNLKGIPFGVKSLEKRQNELIARLFKPAERSGVNACRLVSRAFELHILDVDHLEEDEE
;
A
#
# COMPACT_ATOMS: atom_id res chain seq x y z
N MET A 1 15.81 33.97 15.58
CA MET A 1 14.41 34.23 15.21
C MET A 1 13.57 33.16 15.90
N VAL A 2 12.83 33.50 16.96
CA VAL A 2 12.03 32.56 17.74
C VAL A 2 10.75 32.28 16.94
N TYR A 3 10.60 31.06 16.44
CA TYR A 3 9.39 30.62 15.74
C TYR A 3 8.25 30.47 16.78
N HIS A 4 7.25 31.34 16.75
CA HIS A 4 6.03 31.15 17.52
C HIS A 4 5.05 30.29 16.71
N PRO A 5 4.71 29.04 17.17
CA PRO A 5 3.80 28.14 16.47
C PRO A 5 2.45 28.78 16.13
N GLY A 6 1.91 29.62 17.03
CA GLY A 6 0.62 30.27 16.82
C GLY A 6 0.55 31.25 15.64
N THR A 7 1.67 31.85 15.24
CA THR A 7 1.71 32.77 14.09
C THR A 7 1.64 32.03 12.76
N LEU A 8 2.21 30.83 12.69
CA LEU A 8 2.16 29.99 11.49
C LEU A 8 0.74 29.43 11.25
N ILE A 9 0.11 28.91 12.30
CA ILE A 9 -1.27 28.42 12.26
C ILE A 9 -2.24 29.51 11.82
N LYS A 10 -2.08 30.72 12.34
CA LYS A 10 -2.92 31.87 11.96
C LYS A 10 -2.76 32.24 10.48
N LYS A 11 -1.53 32.32 9.96
CA LYS A 11 -1.26 32.56 8.53
C LYS A 11 -1.80 31.49 7.62
N VAL A 12 -1.72 30.22 8.04
CA VAL A 12 -2.29 29.09 7.27
C VAL A 12 -3.82 29.18 7.24
N LYS A 13 -4.47 29.47 8.37
CA LYS A 13 -5.93 29.68 8.43
C LYS A 13 -6.38 30.89 7.57
N GLU A 14 -5.69 31.99 7.61
CA GLU A 14 -5.97 33.17 6.76
C GLU A 14 -5.84 32.82 5.27
N LYS A 15 -4.79 32.10 4.87
CA LYS A 15 -4.60 31.66 3.49
C LYS A 15 -5.72 30.70 3.02
N ILE A 16 -6.21 29.83 3.91
CA ILE A 16 -7.31 28.90 3.61
C ILE A 16 -8.63 29.67 3.46
N MET A 17 -8.87 30.68 4.28
CA MET A 17 -10.09 31.50 4.19
C MET A 17 -10.17 32.31 2.89
N ASP A 18 -9.02 32.73 2.33
CA ASP A 18 -8.93 33.46 1.07
C ASP A 18 -8.88 32.52 -0.16
N ALA A 19 -8.86 31.18 0.06
CA ALA A 19 -8.81 30.20 -1.03
C ALA A 19 -10.15 30.13 -1.78
N LYS A 20 -10.08 29.76 -3.06
CA LYS A 20 -11.26 29.58 -3.91
C LYS A 20 -12.23 28.57 -3.28
N LYS A 21 -13.52 28.91 -3.27
CA LYS A 21 -14.58 28.00 -2.84
C LYS A 21 -14.65 26.79 -3.77
N PHE A 22 -14.93 25.62 -3.20
CA PHE A 22 -15.07 24.37 -3.94
C PHE A 22 -16.21 23.54 -3.37
N LYS A 23 -16.76 22.66 -4.22
CA LYS A 23 -17.92 21.81 -3.92
C LYS A 23 -17.48 20.40 -3.54
N VAL A 24 -18.10 19.83 -2.49
CA VAL A 24 -17.77 18.51 -1.97
C VAL A 24 -19.01 17.63 -1.90
N ILE A 25 -18.89 16.37 -2.31
CA ILE A 25 -19.83 15.30 -1.98
C ILE A 25 -19.14 14.41 -0.95
N ILE A 26 -19.87 14.04 0.12
CA ILE A 26 -19.40 13.11 1.15
C ILE A 26 -20.12 11.77 0.97
N VAL A 27 -19.36 10.68 0.93
CA VAL A 27 -19.88 9.30 0.81
C VAL A 27 -19.46 8.52 2.05
N GLU A 28 -20.44 8.15 2.89
CA GLU A 28 -20.22 7.57 4.21
C GLU A 28 -21.47 6.84 4.66
N ASP A 29 -21.42 5.53 4.94
CA ASP A 29 -22.58 4.72 5.27
C ASP A 29 -22.96 4.74 6.78
N VAL A 30 -22.05 5.19 7.64
CA VAL A 30 -22.31 5.35 9.06
C VAL A 30 -22.89 6.74 9.33
N LYS A 31 -24.19 6.83 9.58
CA LYS A 31 -24.92 8.10 9.77
C LYS A 31 -24.31 9.05 10.80
N LEU A 32 -23.72 8.52 11.87
CA LEU A 32 -23.10 9.35 12.91
C LEU A 32 -21.77 9.96 12.39
N GLU A 33 -20.98 9.18 11.68
CA GLU A 33 -19.74 9.62 11.07
C GLU A 33 -19.98 10.63 9.95
N LEU A 34 -20.98 10.38 9.11
CA LEU A 34 -21.43 11.31 8.08
C LEU A 34 -21.76 12.69 8.69
N LYS A 35 -22.58 12.74 9.74
CA LYS A 35 -22.92 14.00 10.43
C LYS A 35 -21.69 14.66 11.05
N GLY A 36 -20.81 13.89 11.69
CA GLY A 36 -19.55 14.40 12.24
C GLY A 36 -18.68 15.03 11.15
N THR A 37 -18.58 14.39 10.01
CA THR A 37 -17.82 14.87 8.87
C THR A 37 -18.45 16.16 8.26
N GLU A 38 -19.77 16.23 8.14
CA GLU A 38 -20.46 17.47 7.72
C GLU A 38 -20.16 18.63 8.66
N GLU A 39 -20.13 18.41 9.99
CA GLU A 39 -19.81 19.44 10.97
C GLU A 39 -18.33 19.89 10.85
N ILE A 40 -17.40 18.97 10.58
CA ILE A 40 -15.99 19.33 10.29
C ILE A 40 -15.92 20.27 9.08
N PHE A 41 -16.59 19.94 7.98
CA PHE A 41 -16.61 20.80 6.80
C PHE A 41 -17.22 22.17 7.10
N ARG A 42 -18.32 22.20 7.85
CA ARG A 42 -19.01 23.46 8.19
C ARG A 42 -18.16 24.40 9.05
N HIS A 43 -17.41 23.87 10.00
CA HIS A 43 -16.74 24.68 11.02
C HIS A 43 -15.24 24.84 10.78
N GLU A 44 -14.58 23.84 10.20
CA GLU A 44 -13.12 23.83 10.07
C GLU A 44 -12.64 24.07 8.62
N ILE A 45 -13.52 23.93 7.60
CA ILE A 45 -13.16 24.07 6.20
C ILE A 45 -14.09 25.10 5.50
N PRO A 46 -13.95 26.39 5.84
CA PRO A 46 -14.95 27.40 5.49
C PRO A 46 -15.05 27.71 3.97
N ASN A 47 -14.08 27.31 3.18
CA ASN A 47 -14.09 27.44 1.72
C ASN A 47 -14.67 26.21 0.99
N ALA A 48 -15.09 25.18 1.72
CA ALA A 48 -15.79 24.02 1.17
C ALA A 48 -17.30 24.17 1.30
N GLU A 49 -18.02 23.81 0.22
CA GLU A 49 -19.47 23.72 0.21
C GLU A 49 -19.87 22.24 0.05
N VAL A 50 -20.45 21.63 1.08
CA VAL A 50 -21.02 20.29 0.98
C VAL A 50 -22.33 20.38 0.19
N ILE A 51 -22.30 19.94 -1.07
CA ILE A 51 -23.44 20.01 -2.00
C ILE A 51 -24.33 18.78 -1.95
N GLY A 52 -23.89 17.73 -1.24
CA GLY A 52 -24.68 16.53 -1.04
C GLY A 52 -23.91 15.45 -0.28
N THR A 53 -24.68 14.49 0.22
CA THR A 53 -24.18 13.32 0.94
C THR A 53 -24.83 12.06 0.40
N ALA A 54 -24.14 10.94 0.42
CA ALA A 54 -24.64 9.64 0.03
C ALA A 54 -24.19 8.58 1.04
N MET A 55 -25.08 7.67 1.39
CA MET A 55 -24.79 6.56 2.29
C MET A 55 -24.52 5.24 1.56
N THR A 56 -24.81 5.22 0.28
CA THR A 56 -24.64 4.04 -0.60
C THR A 56 -24.14 4.44 -1.97
N GLU A 57 -23.52 3.49 -2.68
CA GLU A 57 -23.14 3.69 -4.07
C GLU A 57 -24.34 4.06 -4.96
N THR A 58 -25.51 3.46 -4.72
CA THR A 58 -26.73 3.72 -5.48
C THR A 58 -27.27 5.14 -5.30
N GLU A 59 -27.04 5.77 -4.14
CA GLU A 59 -27.34 7.18 -3.90
C GLU A 59 -26.30 8.11 -4.49
N PHE A 60 -25.05 7.68 -4.49
CA PHE A 60 -23.90 8.49 -4.91
C PHE A 60 -23.94 8.87 -6.39
N TRP A 61 -24.11 7.89 -7.28
CA TRP A 61 -24.03 8.15 -8.73
C TRP A 61 -25.06 9.15 -9.26
N PRO A 62 -26.38 9.06 -8.93
CA PRO A 62 -27.35 10.05 -9.33
C PRO A 62 -27.07 11.44 -8.73
N LEU A 63 -26.58 11.50 -7.50
CA LEU A 63 -26.20 12.75 -6.83
C LEU A 63 -25.05 13.44 -7.57
N LEU A 64 -24.01 12.68 -7.91
CA LEU A 64 -22.86 13.18 -8.68
C LEU A 64 -23.27 13.71 -10.06
N GLU A 65 -24.12 12.97 -10.79
CA GLU A 65 -24.57 13.36 -12.12
C GLU A 65 -25.43 14.64 -12.10
N SER A 66 -26.19 14.86 -11.03
CA SER A 66 -27.01 16.07 -10.88
C SER A 66 -26.19 17.29 -10.45
N ASN A 67 -25.09 17.11 -9.74
CA ASN A 67 -24.22 18.17 -9.20
C ASN A 67 -22.77 17.71 -9.19
N ILE A 68 -22.01 18.06 -10.20
CA ILE A 68 -20.59 17.70 -10.30
C ILE A 68 -19.79 18.46 -9.22
N PRO A 69 -19.14 17.76 -8.26
CA PRO A 69 -18.30 18.38 -7.24
C PRO A 69 -16.89 18.63 -7.76
N ASP A 70 -16.13 19.46 -7.02
CA ASP A 70 -14.69 19.59 -7.20
C ASP A 70 -13.93 18.45 -6.46
N MET A 71 -14.54 17.93 -5.37
CA MET A 71 -13.96 16.85 -4.56
C MET A 71 -15.02 15.87 -4.08
N VAL A 72 -14.65 14.59 -4.00
CA VAL A 72 -15.39 13.55 -3.28
C VAL A 72 -14.58 13.13 -2.08
N LEU A 73 -15.18 13.25 -0.89
CA LEU A 73 -14.68 12.61 0.32
C LEU A 73 -15.34 11.24 0.42
N LEU A 74 -14.56 10.18 0.43
CA LEU A 74 -15.04 8.82 0.24
C LEU A 74 -14.56 7.90 1.37
N ASP A 75 -15.52 7.30 2.09
CA ASP A 75 -15.17 6.16 2.96
C ASP A 75 -14.95 4.89 2.14
N LEU A 76 -14.05 4.03 2.59
CA LEU A 76 -13.81 2.73 1.96
C LEU A 76 -14.80 1.67 2.42
N GLY A 77 -15.22 1.74 3.69
CA GLY A 77 -16.00 0.72 4.38
C GLY A 77 -17.48 0.63 4.00
N LEU A 78 -17.87 1.11 2.83
CA LEU A 78 -19.27 1.19 2.41
C LEU A 78 -19.97 -0.17 2.38
N GLY A 79 -21.10 -0.26 3.10
CA GLY A 79 -21.88 -1.49 3.18
C GLY A 79 -21.14 -2.67 3.80
N GLY A 80 -20.12 -2.42 4.60
CA GLY A 80 -19.28 -3.46 5.21
C GLY A 80 -18.26 -4.09 4.25
N SER A 81 -18.00 -3.48 3.09
CA SER A 81 -17.01 -3.94 2.11
C SER A 81 -16.08 -2.81 1.66
N THR A 82 -14.78 -3.02 1.81
CA THR A 82 -13.76 -2.05 1.36
C THR A 82 -13.60 -2.00 -0.16
N THR A 83 -14.05 -3.03 -0.89
CA THR A 83 -13.94 -3.07 -2.36
C THR A 83 -14.84 -2.05 -3.02
N ILE A 84 -16.02 -1.76 -2.46
CA ILE A 84 -16.97 -0.78 -3.02
C ILE A 84 -16.35 0.61 -3.10
N GLY A 85 -15.69 1.07 -2.04
CA GLY A 85 -15.02 2.38 -2.03
C GLY A 85 -13.88 2.46 -3.05
N VAL A 86 -13.09 1.38 -3.21
CA VAL A 86 -12.04 1.30 -4.22
C VAL A 86 -12.61 1.36 -5.64
N ASP A 87 -13.69 0.63 -5.91
CA ASP A 87 -14.36 0.60 -7.21
C ASP A 87 -15.00 1.95 -7.58
N ILE A 88 -15.59 2.64 -6.60
CA ILE A 88 -16.08 4.03 -6.79
C ILE A 88 -14.93 4.95 -7.15
N CYS A 89 -13.80 4.89 -6.42
CA CYS A 89 -12.62 5.70 -6.68
C CYS A 89 -12.10 5.48 -8.11
N ALA A 90 -11.91 4.23 -8.53
CA ALA A 90 -11.46 3.88 -9.87
C ALA A 90 -12.42 4.36 -10.96
N SER A 91 -13.73 4.22 -10.73
CA SER A 91 -14.79 4.67 -11.64
C SER A 91 -14.82 6.18 -11.76
N LEU A 92 -14.68 6.92 -10.66
CA LEU A 92 -14.53 8.37 -10.63
C LEU A 92 -13.33 8.81 -11.45
N ARG A 93 -12.17 8.24 -11.21
CA ARG A 93 -10.95 8.60 -11.92
C ARG A 93 -11.07 8.40 -13.43
N LYS A 94 -11.76 7.32 -13.86
CA LYS A 94 -11.98 7.01 -15.27
C LYS A 94 -12.97 7.97 -15.94
N LYS A 95 -14.09 8.30 -15.27
CA LYS A 95 -15.18 9.10 -15.86
C LYS A 95 -15.02 10.60 -15.63
N TYR A 96 -14.43 11.00 -14.50
CA TYR A 96 -14.33 12.38 -14.04
C TYR A 96 -12.90 12.66 -13.52
N PRO A 97 -11.89 12.71 -14.40
CA PRO A 97 -10.47 12.78 -14.00
C PRO A 97 -10.10 14.04 -13.21
N ASP A 98 -10.89 15.11 -13.35
CA ASP A 98 -10.65 16.39 -12.69
C ASP A 98 -11.16 16.44 -11.25
N ILE A 99 -12.11 15.56 -10.88
CA ILE A 99 -12.63 15.46 -9.51
C ILE A 99 -11.52 14.94 -8.59
N LYS A 100 -11.29 15.63 -7.49
CA LYS A 100 -10.37 15.16 -6.46
C LYS A 100 -11.03 14.08 -5.61
N VAL A 101 -10.30 13.02 -5.29
CA VAL A 101 -10.78 11.93 -4.45
C VAL A 101 -9.90 11.84 -3.22
N LEU A 102 -10.47 12.19 -2.07
CA LEU A 102 -9.84 12.04 -0.76
C LEU A 102 -10.53 10.90 -0.01
N ILE A 103 -9.77 9.87 0.28
CA ILE A 103 -10.25 8.76 1.11
C ILE A 103 -10.21 9.18 2.57
N PHE A 104 -11.33 8.97 3.28
CA PHE A 104 -11.45 9.23 4.71
C PHE A 104 -12.06 8.03 5.40
N THR A 105 -11.25 7.16 5.99
CA THR A 105 -11.67 5.83 6.43
C THR A 105 -11.22 5.48 7.83
N GLY A 106 -12.06 4.73 8.55
CA GLY A 106 -11.71 4.08 9.83
C GLY A 106 -11.04 2.72 9.65
N GLU A 107 -11.04 2.18 8.45
CA GLU A 107 -10.48 0.87 8.15
C GLU A 107 -8.97 0.83 8.35
N ILE A 108 -8.50 -0.24 9.02
CA ILE A 108 -7.07 -0.52 9.10
C ILE A 108 -6.63 -1.07 7.75
N LEU A 109 -6.02 -0.21 6.95
CA LEU A 109 -5.54 -0.58 5.62
C LEU A 109 -4.43 -1.62 5.75
N ASN A 110 -4.62 -2.80 5.14
CA ASN A 110 -3.51 -3.70 4.85
C ASN A 110 -2.77 -3.23 3.60
N GLU A 111 -1.58 -3.77 3.35
CA GLU A 111 -0.72 -3.36 2.23
C GLU A 111 -1.43 -3.44 0.88
N LYS A 112 -2.15 -4.53 0.63
CA LYS A 112 -2.89 -4.72 -0.62
C LYS A 112 -3.92 -3.61 -0.82
N LEU A 113 -4.70 -3.28 0.21
CA LEU A 113 -5.73 -2.24 0.14
C LEU A 113 -5.12 -0.85 -0.11
N TRP A 114 -3.93 -0.56 0.45
CA TRP A 114 -3.22 0.69 0.15
C TRP A 114 -2.85 0.79 -1.33
N VAL A 115 -2.26 -0.27 -1.86
CA VAL A 115 -1.89 -0.35 -3.29
C VAL A 115 -3.14 -0.22 -4.16
N ASP A 116 -4.21 -0.94 -3.83
CA ASP A 116 -5.47 -0.89 -4.58
C ASP A 116 -6.07 0.53 -4.59
N VAL A 117 -6.09 1.23 -3.46
CA VAL A 117 -6.58 2.63 -3.34
C VAL A 117 -5.71 3.60 -4.14
N LEU A 118 -4.40 3.47 -4.08
CA LEU A 118 -3.48 4.32 -4.83
C LEU A 118 -3.58 4.07 -6.34
N ASN A 119 -3.68 2.80 -6.76
CA ASN A 119 -3.89 2.41 -8.15
C ASN A 119 -5.26 2.86 -8.68
N ALA A 120 -6.29 2.88 -7.83
CA ALA A 120 -7.60 3.46 -8.14
C ALA A 120 -7.54 4.97 -8.38
N GLY A 121 -6.44 5.63 -8.02
CA GLY A 121 -6.17 7.04 -8.32
C GLY A 121 -6.65 8.01 -7.25
N ALA A 122 -6.73 7.61 -5.99
CA ALA A 122 -6.95 8.53 -4.88
C ALA A 122 -5.88 9.64 -4.83
N ASP A 123 -6.28 10.86 -4.49
CA ASP A 123 -5.36 12.00 -4.31
C ASP A 123 -4.77 12.03 -2.91
N GLY A 124 -5.43 11.39 -1.93
CA GLY A 124 -4.95 11.25 -0.56
C GLY A 124 -5.75 10.25 0.24
N ILE A 125 -5.21 9.85 1.40
CA ILE A 125 -5.83 8.94 2.35
C ILE A 125 -5.66 9.49 3.75
N ILE A 126 -6.75 9.65 4.47
CA ILE A 126 -6.79 10.11 5.87
C ILE A 126 -7.47 9.03 6.70
N LEU A 127 -6.79 8.55 7.75
CA LEU A 127 -7.41 7.67 8.73
C LEU A 127 -8.25 8.46 9.73
N LYS A 128 -9.43 7.95 10.05
CA LYS A 128 -10.36 8.50 11.07
C LYS A 128 -9.87 8.26 12.53
N THR A 129 -8.64 7.77 12.70
CA THR A 129 -8.08 7.45 14.01
C THR A 129 -7.22 8.59 14.55
N GLY A 130 -7.64 9.19 15.66
CA GLY A 130 -6.83 10.10 16.49
C GLY A 130 -6.80 11.56 16.04
N GLU A 131 -6.54 11.86 14.80
CA GLU A 131 -6.58 13.22 14.25
C GLU A 131 -7.76 13.37 13.30
N LEU A 132 -8.50 14.46 13.46
CA LEU A 132 -9.61 14.78 12.57
C LEU A 132 -9.06 15.25 11.21
N LEU A 133 -9.88 15.07 10.16
CA LEU A 133 -9.66 15.69 8.85
C LEU A 133 -9.43 17.19 9.03
N THR A 134 -8.32 17.71 8.52
CA THR A 134 -7.98 19.12 8.68
C THR A 134 -8.19 19.92 7.39
N ALA A 135 -8.41 21.23 7.53
CA ALA A 135 -8.47 22.14 6.38
C ALA A 135 -7.16 22.12 5.56
N VAL A 136 -6.03 21.82 6.19
CA VAL A 136 -4.73 21.72 5.51
C VAL A 136 -4.68 20.53 4.58
N ASP A 137 -5.19 19.37 5.00
CA ASP A 137 -5.22 18.15 4.19
C ASP A 137 -6.10 18.35 2.96
N VAL A 138 -7.31 18.86 3.17
CA VAL A 138 -8.26 19.16 2.10
C VAL A 138 -7.71 20.18 1.11
N GLN A 139 -7.10 21.26 1.62
CA GLN A 139 -6.50 22.28 0.78
C GLN A 139 -5.32 21.74 -0.04
N ALA A 140 -4.51 20.86 0.53
CA ALA A 140 -3.40 20.23 -0.16
C ALA A 140 -3.89 19.40 -1.36
N VAL A 141 -4.99 18.63 -1.19
CA VAL A 141 -5.64 17.88 -2.27
C VAL A 141 -6.18 18.83 -3.35
N MET A 142 -6.86 19.89 -2.95
CA MET A 142 -7.44 20.89 -3.88
C MET A 142 -6.35 21.63 -4.66
N GLU A 143 -5.19 21.91 -4.06
CA GLU A 143 -4.00 22.47 -4.74
C GLU A 143 -3.32 21.47 -5.70
N GLY A 144 -3.83 20.25 -5.81
CA GLY A 144 -3.31 19.21 -6.71
C GLY A 144 -2.09 18.47 -6.17
N LYS A 145 -1.80 18.56 -4.89
CA LYS A 145 -0.80 17.70 -4.26
C LYS A 145 -1.31 16.26 -4.30
N LYS A 146 -0.42 15.36 -4.62
CA LYS A 146 -0.69 13.93 -4.67
C LYS A 146 -0.18 13.26 -3.41
N LEU A 147 -0.82 12.14 -3.04
CA LEU A 147 -0.44 11.32 -1.89
C LEU A 147 -0.47 12.14 -0.59
N VAL A 148 -1.61 12.81 -0.35
CA VAL A 148 -1.83 13.49 0.94
C VAL A 148 -2.20 12.44 1.98
N PHE A 149 -1.39 12.36 3.03
CA PHE A 149 -1.56 11.40 4.13
C PHE A 149 -1.52 12.13 5.47
N ASN A 150 -2.35 11.71 6.42
CA ASN A 150 -2.20 12.17 7.80
C ASN A 150 -1.10 11.38 8.54
N TYR A 151 -0.70 11.89 9.73
CA TYR A 151 0.41 11.33 10.49
C TYR A 151 0.29 9.81 10.76
N PRO A 152 -0.86 9.26 11.17
CA PRO A 152 -0.99 7.81 11.39
C PRO A 152 -0.69 6.96 10.16
N ILE A 153 -1.01 7.43 8.96
CA ILE A 153 -0.65 6.74 7.71
C ILE A 153 0.85 6.84 7.45
N LEU A 154 1.41 8.03 7.60
CA LEU A 154 2.85 8.24 7.39
C LEU A 154 3.68 7.37 8.36
N GLU A 155 3.27 7.26 9.62
CA GLU A 155 3.91 6.41 10.62
C GLU A 155 3.94 4.95 10.16
N LYS A 156 2.80 4.41 9.70
CA LYS A 156 2.71 3.04 9.17
C LYS A 156 3.58 2.83 7.93
N ILE A 157 3.59 3.78 7.00
CA ILE A 157 4.47 3.72 5.81
C ILE A 157 5.93 3.65 6.23
N VAL A 158 6.34 4.49 7.18
CA VAL A 158 7.74 4.51 7.68
C VAL A 158 8.10 3.20 8.40
N GLU A 159 7.19 2.66 9.21
CA GLU A 159 7.40 1.35 9.87
C GLU A 159 7.61 0.24 8.84
N ARG A 160 6.74 0.15 7.84
CA ARG A 160 6.85 -0.84 6.76
C ARG A 160 8.13 -0.69 5.95
N PHE A 161 8.49 0.55 5.61
CA PHE A 161 9.75 0.81 4.93
C PHE A 161 10.96 0.32 5.75
N LYS A 162 10.97 0.56 7.07
CA LYS A 162 12.03 0.06 7.95
C LYS A 162 12.08 -1.47 8.00
N GLU A 163 10.90 -2.12 8.07
CA GLU A 163 10.81 -3.59 8.06
C GLU A 163 11.34 -4.17 6.74
N SER A 164 10.93 -3.61 5.61
CA SER A 164 11.39 -4.02 4.27
C SER A 164 12.91 -3.88 4.14
N VAL A 165 13.46 -2.71 4.49
CA VAL A 165 14.91 -2.49 4.46
C VAL A 165 15.66 -3.46 5.39
N ALA A 166 15.12 -3.74 6.58
CA ALA A 166 15.73 -4.68 7.51
C ALA A 166 15.73 -6.13 6.98
N LEU A 167 14.66 -6.54 6.29
CA LEU A 167 14.59 -7.85 5.62
C LEU A 167 15.60 -7.94 4.48
N ASP A 168 15.66 -6.94 3.61
CA ASP A 168 16.65 -6.89 2.53
C ASP A 168 18.09 -6.94 3.04
N MET A 169 18.40 -6.23 4.13
CA MET A 169 19.72 -6.27 4.74
C MET A 169 20.06 -7.68 5.28
N ARG A 170 19.12 -8.33 5.97
CA ARG A 170 19.31 -9.70 6.49
C ARG A 170 19.52 -10.70 5.34
N ARG A 171 18.76 -10.56 4.26
CA ARG A 171 18.91 -11.38 3.06
C ARG A 171 20.30 -11.20 2.45
N GLN A 172 20.75 -9.97 2.24
CA GLN A 172 22.07 -9.69 1.69
C GLN A 172 23.19 -10.25 2.58
N GLU A 173 23.08 -10.09 3.90
CA GLU A 173 24.03 -10.67 4.86
C GLU A 173 24.05 -12.20 4.79
N ALA A 174 22.89 -12.84 4.64
CA ALA A 174 22.77 -14.29 4.51
C ALA A 174 23.41 -14.79 3.21
N LEU A 175 23.12 -14.14 2.07
CA LEU A 175 23.72 -14.49 0.76
C LEU A 175 25.24 -14.45 0.82
N ILE A 176 25.82 -13.42 1.44
CA ILE A 176 27.27 -13.28 1.62
C ILE A 176 27.80 -14.34 2.60
N THR A 177 27.17 -14.51 3.75
CA THR A 177 27.62 -15.40 4.82
C THR A 177 27.67 -16.86 4.37
N TYR A 178 26.71 -17.29 3.57
CA TYR A 178 26.60 -18.66 3.08
C TYR A 178 27.13 -18.84 1.66
N ASP A 179 27.74 -17.81 1.08
CA ASP A 179 28.30 -17.83 -0.30
C ASP A 179 27.28 -18.34 -1.31
N VAL A 180 26.08 -17.75 -1.28
CA VAL A 180 24.96 -18.10 -2.17
C VAL A 180 25.00 -17.16 -3.37
N ASP A 181 25.22 -17.71 -4.55
CA ASP A 181 25.23 -16.95 -5.82
C ASP A 181 23.83 -16.88 -6.45
N GLU A 182 23.69 -16.11 -7.50
CA GLU A 182 22.45 -15.92 -8.24
C GLU A 182 21.82 -17.26 -8.74
N TYR A 183 22.66 -18.20 -9.17
CA TYR A 183 22.17 -19.51 -9.63
C TYR A 183 21.73 -20.41 -8.48
N ASP A 184 22.38 -20.30 -7.32
CA ASP A 184 21.98 -21.00 -6.11
C ASP A 184 20.61 -20.48 -5.64
N GLU A 185 20.43 -19.18 -5.67
CA GLU A 185 19.17 -18.52 -5.33
C GLU A 185 18.05 -18.93 -6.30
N ARG A 186 18.30 -18.91 -7.61
CA ARG A 186 17.35 -19.37 -8.61
C ARG A 186 16.98 -20.87 -8.42
N LEU A 187 17.97 -21.70 -8.12
CA LEU A 187 17.71 -23.13 -7.81
C LEU A 187 16.79 -23.26 -6.59
N LEU A 188 17.09 -22.57 -5.49
CA LEU A 188 16.30 -22.60 -4.28
C LEU A 188 14.87 -22.09 -4.51
N ARG A 189 14.69 -21.01 -5.26
CA ARG A 189 13.40 -20.43 -5.63
C ARG A 189 12.54 -21.41 -6.42
N HIS A 190 13.08 -22.00 -7.48
CA HIS A 190 12.34 -22.98 -8.29
C HIS A 190 12.00 -24.24 -7.51
N LEU A 191 12.90 -24.71 -6.62
CA LEU A 191 12.58 -25.83 -5.73
C LEU A 191 11.45 -25.46 -4.74
N ALA A 192 11.40 -24.23 -4.27
CA ALA A 192 10.32 -23.73 -3.40
C ALA A 192 8.97 -23.68 -4.13
N LEU A 193 8.98 -23.34 -5.41
CA LEU A 193 7.81 -23.36 -6.30
C LEU A 193 7.40 -24.78 -6.74
N GLY A 194 8.12 -25.82 -6.29
CA GLY A 194 7.79 -27.23 -6.58
C GLY A 194 8.35 -27.75 -7.90
N TYR A 195 9.23 -27.01 -8.56
CA TYR A 195 9.88 -27.50 -9.79
C TYR A 195 10.84 -28.64 -9.49
N THR A 196 10.83 -29.65 -10.38
CA THR A 196 11.85 -30.69 -10.38
C THR A 196 13.12 -30.19 -11.07
N LYS A 197 14.27 -30.85 -10.82
CA LYS A 197 15.53 -30.47 -11.49
C LYS A 197 15.46 -30.58 -13.00
N ASP A 198 14.73 -31.57 -13.53
CA ASP A 198 14.50 -31.67 -14.96
C ASP A 198 13.70 -30.50 -15.52
N MET A 199 12.70 -29.99 -14.79
CA MET A 199 11.97 -28.78 -15.16
C MET A 199 12.89 -27.57 -15.13
N ILE A 200 13.69 -27.41 -14.09
CA ILE A 200 14.61 -26.27 -13.91
C ILE A 200 15.64 -26.20 -15.06
N THR A 201 16.17 -27.34 -15.52
CA THR A 201 17.16 -27.36 -16.63
C THR A 201 16.58 -26.89 -17.96
N ASN A 202 15.26 -26.89 -18.12
CA ASN A 202 14.59 -26.42 -19.33
C ASN A 202 14.21 -24.93 -19.28
N LEU A 203 14.45 -24.26 -18.15
CA LEU A 203 14.16 -22.83 -18.02
C LEU A 203 15.22 -21.99 -18.73
N LYS A 204 14.76 -20.88 -19.32
CA LYS A 204 15.62 -19.91 -19.97
C LYS A 204 16.63 -19.33 -18.97
N GLY A 205 17.88 -19.19 -19.39
CA GLY A 205 18.95 -18.64 -18.55
C GLY A 205 19.52 -19.60 -17.48
N ILE A 206 19.14 -20.89 -17.48
CA ILE A 206 19.78 -21.93 -16.66
C ILE A 206 20.80 -22.71 -17.53
N PRO A 207 22.10 -22.46 -17.37
CA PRO A 207 23.15 -23.09 -18.22
C PRO A 207 23.55 -24.49 -17.72
N PHE A 208 22.78 -25.12 -16.84
CA PHE A 208 23.15 -26.33 -16.11
C PHE A 208 22.28 -27.51 -16.50
N GLY A 209 22.91 -28.68 -16.70
CA GLY A 209 22.19 -29.95 -16.75
C GLY A 209 21.89 -30.51 -15.33
N VAL A 210 21.03 -31.53 -15.24
CA VAL A 210 20.55 -32.14 -13.99
C VAL A 210 21.69 -32.48 -13.04
N LYS A 211 22.77 -33.14 -13.54
CA LYS A 211 23.93 -33.52 -12.71
C LYS A 211 24.63 -32.31 -12.09
N SER A 212 24.70 -31.18 -12.82
CA SER A 212 25.30 -29.95 -12.31
C SER A 212 24.41 -29.32 -11.24
N LEU A 213 23.08 -29.36 -11.40
CA LEU A 213 22.15 -28.90 -10.38
C LEU A 213 22.18 -29.79 -9.13
N GLU A 214 22.38 -31.11 -9.28
CA GLU A 214 22.55 -32.02 -8.14
C GLU A 214 23.83 -31.70 -7.37
N LYS A 215 24.94 -31.47 -8.08
CA LYS A 215 26.20 -31.06 -7.45
C LYS A 215 26.02 -29.75 -6.69
N ARG A 216 25.41 -28.73 -7.32
CA ARG A 216 25.15 -27.42 -6.72
C ARG A 216 24.23 -27.53 -5.48
N GLN A 217 23.18 -28.35 -5.55
CA GLN A 217 22.33 -28.64 -4.39
C GLN A 217 23.12 -29.25 -3.22
N ASN A 218 24.03 -30.19 -3.50
CA ASN A 218 24.86 -30.80 -2.46
C ASN A 218 25.85 -29.80 -1.84
N GLU A 219 26.40 -28.90 -2.65
CA GLU A 219 27.25 -27.80 -2.19
C GLU A 219 26.47 -26.82 -1.31
N LEU A 220 25.23 -26.46 -1.66
CA LEU A 220 24.32 -25.67 -0.83
C LEU A 220 24.05 -26.37 0.51
N ILE A 221 23.73 -27.67 0.49
CA ILE A 221 23.54 -28.44 1.73
C ILE A 221 24.80 -28.38 2.60
N ALA A 222 25.98 -28.45 2.00
CA ALA A 222 27.23 -28.37 2.75
C ALA A 222 27.48 -26.99 3.37
N ARG A 223 26.99 -25.91 2.76
CA ARG A 223 27.10 -24.54 3.26
C ARG A 223 26.02 -24.20 4.29
N LEU A 224 24.78 -24.62 4.05
CA LEU A 224 23.63 -24.23 4.88
C LEU A 224 23.39 -25.12 6.11
N PHE A 225 23.97 -26.31 6.16
CA PHE A 225 23.77 -27.27 7.26
C PHE A 225 25.08 -27.65 7.93
N LYS A 226 25.05 -27.81 9.26
CA LYS A 226 26.17 -28.37 10.01
C LYS A 226 26.42 -29.82 9.59
N PRO A 227 27.66 -30.33 9.68
CA PRO A 227 27.98 -31.69 9.24
C PRO A 227 27.04 -32.79 9.78
N ALA A 228 26.63 -32.68 11.04
CA ALA A 228 25.71 -33.64 11.67
C ALA A 228 24.27 -33.61 11.13
N GLU A 229 23.87 -32.54 10.48
CA GLU A 229 22.51 -32.30 10.01
C GLU A 229 22.32 -32.64 8.52
N ARG A 230 23.39 -32.91 7.79
CA ARG A 230 23.40 -33.09 6.33
C ARG A 230 22.76 -34.39 5.85
N SER A 231 22.75 -35.41 6.71
CA SER A 231 22.19 -36.71 6.33
C SER A 231 20.67 -36.65 6.09
N GLY A 232 20.23 -37.13 4.93
CA GLY A 232 18.81 -37.17 4.55
C GLY A 232 18.17 -35.81 4.22
N VAL A 233 18.99 -34.76 3.97
CA VAL A 233 18.46 -33.47 3.49
C VAL A 233 17.94 -33.63 2.07
N ASN A 234 16.63 -33.43 1.89
CA ASN A 234 15.95 -33.39 0.61
C ASN A 234 15.67 -31.92 0.17
N ALA A 235 15.07 -31.72 -0.99
CA ALA A 235 14.73 -30.39 -1.52
C ALA A 235 13.84 -29.59 -0.56
N CYS A 236 12.80 -30.19 0.03
CA CYS A 236 11.91 -29.50 0.96
C CYS A 236 12.66 -28.99 2.21
N ARG A 237 13.53 -29.82 2.81
CA ARG A 237 14.31 -29.43 3.97
C ARG A 237 15.36 -28.36 3.63
N LEU A 238 15.92 -28.41 2.43
CA LEU A 238 16.84 -27.38 1.92
C LEU A 238 16.12 -26.03 1.76
N VAL A 239 14.95 -26.05 1.14
CA VAL A 239 14.09 -24.85 0.96
C VAL A 239 13.66 -24.29 2.32
N SER A 240 13.17 -25.14 3.25
CA SER A 240 12.81 -24.68 4.60
C SER A 240 13.99 -23.97 5.28
N ARG A 241 15.20 -24.53 5.14
CA ARG A 241 16.42 -23.92 5.71
C ARG A 241 16.77 -22.58 5.04
N ALA A 242 16.55 -22.45 3.75
CA ALA A 242 16.77 -21.19 3.03
C ALA A 242 15.83 -20.08 3.54
N PHE A 243 14.56 -20.39 3.83
CA PHE A 243 13.65 -19.46 4.51
C PHE A 243 14.07 -19.11 5.92
N GLU A 244 14.46 -20.10 6.74
CA GLU A 244 14.94 -19.88 8.12
C GLU A 244 16.17 -18.94 8.18
N LEU A 245 17.02 -19.00 7.16
CA LEU A 245 18.23 -18.18 7.04
C LEU A 245 18.00 -16.86 6.30
N HIS A 246 16.76 -16.52 5.92
CA HIS A 246 16.40 -15.35 5.12
C HIS A 246 17.07 -15.28 3.72
N ILE A 247 17.54 -16.40 3.18
CA ILE A 247 18.03 -16.51 1.79
C ILE A 247 16.88 -16.42 0.81
N LEU A 248 15.73 -17.03 1.15
CA LEU A 248 14.46 -16.90 0.44
C LEU A 248 13.44 -16.13 1.27
N ASP A 249 12.58 -15.38 0.60
CA ASP A 249 11.39 -14.75 1.14
C ASP A 249 10.20 -15.11 0.25
N VAL A 250 8.98 -15.13 0.82
CA VAL A 250 7.75 -15.44 0.09
C VAL A 250 7.49 -14.40 -1.01
N ASP A 251 7.78 -13.13 -0.72
CA ASP A 251 7.57 -12.02 -1.65
C ASP A 251 8.50 -12.08 -2.88
N HIS A 252 9.60 -12.85 -2.82
CA HIS A 252 10.55 -13.06 -3.92
C HIS A 252 10.33 -14.39 -4.65
N LEU A 253 9.23 -15.12 -4.35
CA LEU A 253 8.90 -16.36 -5.07
C LEU A 253 8.11 -16.14 -6.36
N GLU A 254 7.65 -14.91 -6.64
CA GLU A 254 6.96 -14.63 -7.89
C GLU A 254 7.83 -15.03 -9.08
N GLU A 255 7.22 -15.73 -10.04
CA GLU A 255 7.90 -16.16 -11.26
C GLU A 255 8.36 -14.89 -12.02
N ASP A 256 9.60 -14.92 -12.51
CA ASP A 256 10.04 -13.98 -13.54
C ASP A 256 9.13 -14.24 -14.77
N GLU A 257 8.04 -13.47 -14.89
CA GLU A 257 7.24 -13.45 -16.11
C GLU A 257 8.14 -12.97 -17.26
N GLU A 258 8.48 -13.90 -18.15
CA GLU A 258 9.02 -13.59 -19.49
C GLU A 258 7.95 -13.69 -20.56
#